data_c9a89b6efc66ff8166fa3412529cbf1d
#
_entry.id   c9a89b6efc66ff8166fa3412529cbf1d
#
_cell.length_a   1.000
_cell.length_b   1.000
_cell.length_c   1.000
_cell.angle_alpha   90.00
_cell.angle_beta   90.00
_cell.angle_gamma   90.00
#
_symmetry.space_group_name_H-M   'P 1'
#
loop_
_entity.id
_entity.type
_entity.pdbx_description
1 polymer ?
#
loop_
_entity_poly.entity_id
_entity_poly.type
_entity_poly.pdbx_seq_one_letter_code
_entity_poly.pdbx_strand_id
1 'polypeptide(L)'
;ARIAKVVGVANEHISVANSSVTENELTIEGIAYASVIYMTDDDTPTLSSVELEIPFSNKFDVQDMSSDGIFVVASVKDIDVKAKKGKEINATLDVNFAVDTYQTDTNVLIKDIELTEELVPADYSLQIYIAPEGSTLWDVAKHLLVSEDVLMAQNPDLVFPLEQSQSVVYFNQRTK
;
A
#
# COMPACT_ATOMS: atom_id res chain seq x y z
N ALA A 1 42.73 21.91 -22.27
CA ALA A 1 42.86 23.24 -21.70
C ALA A 1 43.08 23.13 -20.20
N ARG A 2 43.86 24.03 -19.63
CA ARG A 2 43.97 24.11 -18.14
C ARG A 2 42.81 24.92 -17.61
N ILE A 3 42.37 24.60 -16.41
CA ILE A 3 41.26 25.28 -15.73
C ILE A 3 41.87 26.35 -14.80
N ALA A 4 41.62 27.62 -15.10
CA ALA A 4 42.02 28.72 -14.23
C ALA A 4 41.06 28.84 -13.02
N LYS A 5 39.75 28.80 -13.28
CA LYS A 5 38.72 29.00 -12.28
C LYS A 5 37.40 28.38 -12.72
N VAL A 6 36.69 27.73 -11.79
CA VAL A 6 35.27 27.36 -11.94
C VAL A 6 34.44 28.63 -11.77
N VAL A 7 33.56 28.91 -12.70
CA VAL A 7 32.68 30.08 -12.72
C VAL A 7 31.33 29.76 -12.13
N GLY A 8 30.81 28.59 -12.42
CA GLY A 8 29.51 28.13 -11.90
C GLY A 8 29.14 26.74 -12.37
N VAL A 9 27.98 26.31 -11.94
CA VAL A 9 27.35 25.07 -12.33
C VAL A 9 25.96 25.35 -12.84
N ALA A 10 25.51 24.56 -13.81
CA ALA A 10 24.21 24.69 -14.43
C ALA A 10 23.66 23.30 -14.77
N ASN A 11 22.36 23.22 -15.06
CA ASN A 11 21.65 21.99 -15.49
C ASN A 11 21.82 20.80 -14.57
N GLU A 12 21.94 21.07 -13.28
CA GLU A 12 21.99 20.01 -12.28
C GLU A 12 20.66 19.26 -12.17
N HIS A 13 20.71 17.97 -12.38
CA HIS A 13 19.54 17.09 -12.21
C HIS A 13 19.99 15.67 -11.89
N ILE A 14 19.03 14.88 -11.37
CA ILE A 14 19.27 13.49 -11.01
C ILE A 14 18.28 12.61 -11.76
N SER A 15 18.81 11.54 -12.36
CA SER A 15 18.02 10.47 -12.93
C SER A 15 18.14 9.23 -12.03
N VAL A 16 17.06 8.85 -11.38
CA VAL A 16 16.99 7.57 -10.64
C VAL A 16 16.75 6.47 -11.66
N ALA A 17 17.67 5.50 -11.70
CA ALA A 17 17.62 4.37 -12.61
C ALA A 17 16.92 3.16 -11.99
N ASN A 18 17.14 2.93 -10.68
CA ASN A 18 16.57 1.81 -9.95
C ASN A 18 16.38 2.18 -8.47
N SER A 19 15.32 1.60 -7.88
CA SER A 19 15.10 1.58 -6.44
C SER A 19 14.57 0.22 -6.01
N SER A 20 15.14 -0.35 -4.96
CA SER A 20 14.74 -1.67 -4.47
C SER A 20 14.87 -1.75 -2.95
N VAL A 21 13.96 -2.51 -2.33
CA VAL A 21 14.03 -2.86 -0.91
C VAL A 21 14.31 -4.35 -0.80
N THR A 22 15.32 -4.70 -0.03
CA THR A 22 15.66 -6.08 0.29
C THR A 22 15.87 -6.18 1.79
N GLU A 23 15.10 -7.03 2.45
CA GLU A 23 15.07 -7.11 3.91
C GLU A 23 14.74 -5.74 4.53
N ASN A 24 15.69 -5.08 5.15
CA ASN A 24 15.55 -3.77 5.76
C ASN A 24 16.48 -2.72 5.12
N GLU A 25 16.91 -2.93 3.89
CA GLU A 25 17.79 -2.01 3.17
C GLU A 25 17.10 -1.50 1.89
N LEU A 26 16.97 -0.18 1.78
CA LEU A 26 16.56 0.51 0.56
C LEU A 26 17.82 0.89 -0.22
N THR A 27 17.95 0.38 -1.44
CA THR A 27 19.00 0.76 -2.38
C THR A 27 18.44 1.68 -3.46
N ILE A 28 19.07 2.82 -3.68
CA ILE A 28 18.72 3.79 -4.75
C ILE A 28 19.95 3.99 -5.63
N GLU A 29 19.77 3.73 -6.94
CA GLU A 29 20.82 3.85 -7.94
C GLU A 29 20.43 4.85 -9.01
N GLY A 30 21.41 5.58 -9.51
CA GLY A 30 21.14 6.57 -10.52
C GLY A 30 22.39 7.29 -11.02
N ILE A 31 22.15 8.36 -11.78
CA ILE A 31 23.19 9.24 -12.30
C ILE A 31 22.81 10.68 -11.98
N ALA A 32 23.74 11.41 -11.40
CA ALA A 32 23.64 12.87 -11.25
C ALA A 32 24.36 13.56 -12.41
N TYR A 33 23.73 14.54 -12.99
CA TYR A 33 24.23 15.33 -14.11
C TYR A 33 24.46 16.76 -13.68
N ALA A 34 25.52 17.37 -14.18
CA ALA A 34 25.78 18.80 -14.00
C ALA A 34 26.70 19.33 -15.11
N SER A 35 26.48 20.56 -15.55
CA SER A 35 27.36 21.27 -16.46
C SER A 35 28.24 22.24 -15.69
N VAL A 36 29.55 21.99 -15.65
CA VAL A 36 30.49 22.88 -14.99
C VAL A 36 31.03 23.88 -15.97
N ILE A 37 30.84 25.15 -15.67
CA ILE A 37 31.32 26.31 -16.46
C ILE A 37 32.63 26.79 -15.84
N TYR A 38 33.67 26.86 -16.64
CA TYR A 38 35.00 27.25 -16.17
C TYR A 38 35.72 28.19 -17.16
N MET A 39 36.68 28.93 -16.66
CA MET A 39 37.58 29.76 -17.43
C MET A 39 38.89 29.01 -17.69
N THR A 40 39.38 29.03 -18.91
CA THR A 40 40.66 28.40 -19.28
C THR A 40 41.85 29.26 -18.82
N ASP A 41 42.99 28.58 -18.54
CA ASP A 41 44.27 29.17 -18.15
C ASP A 41 45.18 29.26 -19.42
N ASP A 42 44.66 29.94 -20.44
CA ASP A 42 45.37 30.19 -21.70
C ASP A 42 45.76 31.68 -21.80
N ASP A 43 46.65 32.02 -22.72
CA ASP A 43 47.06 33.42 -22.95
C ASP A 43 45.85 34.35 -23.25
N THR A 44 44.79 33.76 -23.81
CA THR A 44 43.52 34.43 -24.01
C THR A 44 42.45 33.57 -23.29
N PRO A 45 42.12 33.91 -22.03
CA PRO A 45 41.14 33.14 -21.25
C PRO A 45 39.78 33.08 -21.93
N THR A 46 39.26 31.88 -22.11
CA THR A 46 37.94 31.63 -22.71
C THR A 46 37.04 30.92 -21.76
N LEU A 47 35.73 31.17 -21.88
CA LEU A 47 34.72 30.42 -21.13
C LEU A 47 34.48 29.09 -21.84
N SER A 48 34.48 28.02 -21.07
CA SER A 48 34.22 26.65 -21.55
C SER A 48 33.35 25.90 -20.58
N SER A 49 32.76 24.79 -21.01
CA SER A 49 31.96 23.92 -20.16
C SER A 49 32.34 22.47 -20.31
N VAL A 50 32.06 21.70 -19.27
CA VAL A 50 32.17 20.24 -19.28
C VAL A 50 30.96 19.63 -18.58
N GLU A 51 30.39 18.60 -19.20
CA GLU A 51 29.32 17.82 -18.63
C GLU A 51 29.92 16.78 -17.67
N LEU A 52 29.32 16.68 -16.51
CA LEU A 52 29.62 15.67 -15.49
C LEU A 52 28.46 14.66 -15.43
N GLU A 53 28.81 13.38 -15.47
CA GLU A 53 27.92 12.26 -15.23
C GLU A 53 28.49 11.50 -14.04
N ILE A 54 27.78 11.53 -12.91
CA ILE A 54 28.23 10.99 -11.64
C ILE A 54 27.28 9.86 -11.25
N PRO A 55 27.66 8.58 -11.51
CA PRO A 55 26.87 7.46 -11.06
C PRO A 55 26.92 7.33 -9.55
N PHE A 56 25.79 6.98 -8.94
CA PHE A 56 25.70 6.74 -7.51
C PHE A 56 24.89 5.49 -7.18
N SER A 57 25.19 4.88 -6.04
CA SER A 57 24.42 3.81 -5.43
C SER A 57 24.42 4.07 -3.93
N ASN A 58 23.28 4.44 -3.37
CA ASN A 58 23.11 4.75 -1.96
C ASN A 58 22.24 3.70 -1.29
N LYS A 59 22.59 3.34 -0.06
CA LYS A 59 21.91 2.37 0.78
C LYS A 59 21.42 3.04 2.05
N PHE A 60 20.20 2.74 2.45
CA PHE A 60 19.55 3.30 3.62
C PHE A 60 18.93 2.18 4.44
N ASP A 61 19.19 2.16 5.74
CA ASP A 61 18.47 1.28 6.65
C ASP A 61 17.04 1.77 6.79
N VAL A 62 16.09 0.89 6.52
CA VAL A 62 14.65 1.17 6.60
C VAL A 62 13.96 0.09 7.43
N GLN A 63 12.86 0.45 8.09
CA GLN A 63 12.06 -0.50 8.86
C GLN A 63 10.66 -0.56 8.28
N ASP A 64 10.13 -1.77 8.17
CA ASP A 64 8.75 -2.05 7.74
C ASP A 64 8.35 -1.40 6.39
N MET A 65 9.33 -1.24 5.48
CA MET A 65 9.07 -0.69 4.16
C MET A 65 8.59 -1.78 3.20
N SER A 66 7.42 -1.57 2.58
CA SER A 66 6.87 -2.48 1.59
C SER A 66 7.69 -2.49 0.30
N SER A 67 7.85 -3.67 -0.29
CA SER A 67 8.46 -3.85 -1.61
C SER A 67 7.44 -3.79 -2.77
N ASP A 68 6.13 -3.68 -2.48
CA ASP A 68 5.07 -3.74 -3.50
C ASP A 68 5.11 -2.56 -4.47
N GLY A 69 5.51 -1.40 -3.97
CA GLY A 69 5.72 -0.23 -4.80
C GLY A 69 6.57 0.81 -4.10
N ILE A 70 7.60 1.27 -4.81
CA ILE A 70 8.53 2.27 -4.33
C ILE A 70 8.60 3.38 -5.37
N PHE A 71 8.31 4.60 -4.94
CA PHE A 71 8.43 5.78 -5.77
C PHE A 71 9.49 6.71 -5.17
N VAL A 72 10.52 7.04 -5.95
CA VAL A 72 11.65 7.85 -5.50
C VAL A 72 11.75 9.10 -6.34
N VAL A 73 11.76 10.25 -5.67
CA VAL A 73 12.10 11.54 -6.27
C VAL A 73 13.43 12.01 -5.68
N ALA A 74 14.41 12.24 -6.53
CA ALA A 74 15.71 12.75 -6.13
C ALA A 74 15.88 14.20 -6.60
N SER A 75 16.48 15.03 -5.77
CA SER A 75 16.79 16.42 -6.08
C SER A 75 18.16 16.81 -5.56
N VAL A 76 18.87 17.67 -6.29
CA VAL A 76 20.14 18.26 -5.84
C VAL A 76 19.80 19.30 -4.77
N LYS A 77 20.40 19.14 -3.58
CA LYS A 77 20.30 20.10 -2.49
C LYS A 77 21.42 21.14 -2.56
N ASP A 78 22.62 20.70 -2.85
CA ASP A 78 23.81 21.55 -2.96
C ASP A 78 24.84 20.89 -3.86
N ILE A 79 25.65 21.70 -4.54
CA ILE A 79 26.75 21.23 -5.37
C ILE A 79 27.97 22.14 -5.18
N ASP A 80 29.07 21.55 -4.70
CA ASP A 80 30.37 22.23 -4.56
C ASP A 80 31.34 21.69 -5.62
N VAL A 81 31.87 22.58 -6.46
CA VAL A 81 32.77 22.22 -7.54
C VAL A 81 34.07 23.02 -7.44
N LYS A 82 35.20 22.31 -7.43
CA LYS A 82 36.53 22.91 -7.32
C LYS A 82 37.47 22.37 -8.38
N ALA A 83 38.25 23.28 -8.98
CA ALA A 83 39.36 22.89 -9.82
C ALA A 83 40.54 22.38 -8.96
N LYS A 84 41.12 21.24 -9.33
CA LYS A 84 42.28 20.65 -8.69
C LYS A 84 43.44 20.58 -9.69
N LYS A 85 44.55 21.19 -9.30
CA LYS A 85 45.81 21.24 -10.11
C LYS A 85 45.61 21.70 -11.55
N GLY A 86 44.57 22.54 -11.82
CA GLY A 86 44.32 23.14 -13.15
C GLY A 86 43.92 22.16 -14.26
N LYS A 87 43.66 20.88 -13.94
CA LYS A 87 43.27 19.85 -14.92
C LYS A 87 42.13 18.95 -14.50
N GLU A 88 41.88 18.88 -13.21
CA GLU A 88 40.85 18.01 -12.63
C GLU A 88 39.73 18.87 -12.00
N ILE A 89 38.52 18.40 -12.11
CA ILE A 89 37.36 18.96 -11.42
C ILE A 89 36.91 17.96 -10.34
N ASN A 90 36.86 18.43 -9.13
CA ASN A 90 36.23 17.70 -8.04
C ASN A 90 34.85 18.28 -7.83
N ALA A 91 33.83 17.43 -7.88
CA ALA A 91 32.45 17.78 -7.58
C ALA A 91 31.96 16.98 -6.37
N THR A 92 31.31 17.65 -5.46
CA THR A 92 30.61 17.06 -4.34
C THR A 92 29.14 17.47 -4.42
N LEU A 93 28.24 16.51 -4.39
CA LEU A 93 26.81 16.75 -4.47
C LEU A 93 26.13 16.27 -3.18
N ASP A 94 25.31 17.13 -2.62
CA ASP A 94 24.33 16.76 -1.61
C ASP A 94 22.99 16.51 -2.29
N VAL A 95 22.45 15.32 -2.08
CA VAL A 95 21.21 14.86 -2.71
C VAL A 95 20.14 14.59 -1.66
N ASN A 96 18.94 15.09 -1.89
CA ASN A 96 17.75 14.71 -1.15
C ASN A 96 16.97 13.65 -1.92
N PHE A 97 16.55 12.62 -1.19
CA PHE A 97 15.61 11.61 -1.70
C PHE A 97 14.29 11.73 -0.94
N ALA A 98 13.20 11.88 -1.66
CA ALA A 98 11.85 11.67 -1.14
C ALA A 98 11.39 10.30 -1.63
N VAL A 99 10.97 9.45 -0.70
CA VAL A 99 10.59 8.06 -0.98
C VAL A 99 9.18 7.82 -0.48
N ASP A 100 8.29 7.47 -1.40
CA ASP A 100 6.94 7.03 -1.10
C ASP A 100 6.82 5.53 -1.36
N THR A 101 6.14 4.82 -0.47
CA THR A 101 5.86 3.39 -0.63
C THR A 101 4.38 3.12 -0.43
N TYR A 102 3.88 2.08 -1.09
CA TYR A 102 2.52 1.59 -0.86
C TYR A 102 2.52 0.08 -0.67
N GLN A 103 1.56 -0.38 0.10
CA GLN A 103 1.29 -1.80 0.29
C GLN A 103 -0.09 -2.11 -0.29
N THR A 104 -0.18 -3.23 -0.99
CA THR A 104 -1.44 -3.68 -1.56
C THR A 104 -2.06 -4.75 -0.69
N ASP A 105 -3.23 -4.48 -0.12
CA ASP A 105 -4.03 -5.46 0.60
C ASP A 105 -5.18 -5.95 -0.29
N THR A 106 -5.34 -7.27 -0.36
CA THR A 106 -6.44 -7.87 -1.10
C THR A 106 -7.54 -8.28 -0.14
N ASN A 107 -8.70 -7.66 -0.26
CA ASN A 107 -9.87 -7.98 0.53
C ASN A 107 -10.98 -8.57 -0.35
N VAL A 108 -11.66 -9.60 0.17
CA VAL A 108 -12.86 -10.14 -0.47
C VAL A 108 -14.07 -9.38 0.06
N LEU A 109 -14.75 -8.68 -0.82
CA LEU A 109 -15.95 -7.90 -0.48
C LEU A 109 -17.17 -8.49 -1.20
N ILE A 110 -18.34 -8.42 -0.54
CA ILE A 110 -19.61 -8.71 -1.20
C ILE A 110 -19.89 -7.56 -2.17
N LYS A 111 -19.89 -7.85 -3.46
CA LYS A 111 -20.12 -6.87 -4.52
C LYS A 111 -21.60 -6.68 -4.81
N ASP A 112 -22.36 -7.77 -4.76
CA ASP A 112 -23.78 -7.78 -5.10
C ASP A 112 -24.51 -8.90 -4.36
N ILE A 113 -25.80 -8.72 -4.13
CA ILE A 113 -26.70 -9.70 -3.54
C ILE A 113 -27.90 -9.83 -4.48
N GLU A 114 -28.04 -10.98 -5.10
CA GLU A 114 -29.19 -11.29 -5.94
C GLU A 114 -30.25 -12.05 -5.13
N LEU A 115 -31.48 -11.56 -5.18
CA LEU A 115 -32.63 -12.28 -4.63
C LEU A 115 -33.09 -13.29 -5.69
N THR A 116 -32.86 -14.57 -5.45
CA THR A 116 -33.13 -15.63 -6.41
C THR A 116 -34.52 -16.22 -6.27
N GLU A 117 -35.04 -16.34 -5.06
CA GLU A 117 -36.34 -16.93 -4.78
C GLU A 117 -37.06 -16.22 -3.65
N GLU A 118 -38.37 -16.09 -3.74
CA GLU A 118 -39.21 -15.67 -2.63
C GLU A 118 -39.49 -16.89 -1.73
N LEU A 119 -39.08 -16.83 -0.47
CA LEU A 119 -39.33 -17.87 0.48
C LEU A 119 -40.79 -17.75 0.99
N VAL A 120 -41.64 -18.65 0.53
CA VAL A 120 -43.03 -18.72 0.99
C VAL A 120 -43.10 -19.62 2.23
N PRO A 121 -43.53 -19.11 3.37
CA PRO A 121 -43.73 -19.94 4.57
C PRO A 121 -44.73 -21.05 4.30
N ALA A 122 -44.41 -22.24 4.80
CA ALA A 122 -45.33 -23.38 4.64
C ALA A 122 -46.67 -23.10 5.38
N ASP A 123 -47.78 -23.45 4.76
CA ASP A 123 -49.13 -23.23 5.28
C ASP A 123 -49.55 -24.27 6.33
N TYR A 124 -48.67 -24.43 7.36
CA TYR A 124 -48.99 -25.33 8.49
C TYR A 124 -49.49 -24.53 9.68
N SER A 125 -50.50 -25.05 10.37
CA SER A 125 -51.00 -24.45 11.62
C SER A 125 -50.07 -24.74 12.79
N LEU A 126 -49.34 -25.87 12.78
CA LEU A 126 -48.37 -26.32 13.79
C LEU A 126 -47.17 -26.95 13.09
N GLN A 127 -46.00 -26.54 13.44
CA GLN A 127 -44.73 -27.19 13.11
C GLN A 127 -43.99 -27.64 14.33
N ILE A 128 -43.40 -28.83 14.31
CA ILE A 128 -42.48 -29.33 15.31
C ILE A 128 -41.16 -29.64 14.61
N TYR A 129 -40.13 -28.91 14.97
CA TYR A 129 -38.78 -29.09 14.45
C TYR A 129 -37.86 -29.65 15.53
N ILE A 130 -37.14 -30.73 15.24
CA ILE A 130 -36.13 -31.27 16.13
C ILE A 130 -34.79 -30.59 15.75
N ALA A 131 -34.45 -29.56 16.50
CA ALA A 131 -33.22 -28.82 16.29
C ALA A 131 -32.03 -29.60 16.85
N PRO A 132 -30.94 -29.78 16.08
CA PRO A 132 -29.72 -30.44 16.53
C PRO A 132 -29.03 -29.69 17.67
N GLU A 133 -28.20 -30.41 18.45
CA GLU A 133 -27.25 -29.83 19.38
C GLU A 133 -26.37 -28.78 18.69
N GLY A 134 -26.09 -27.68 19.40
CA GLY A 134 -25.29 -26.55 18.88
C GLY A 134 -26.05 -25.57 17.98
N SER A 135 -27.34 -25.83 17.64
CA SER A 135 -28.14 -24.89 16.86
C SER A 135 -28.30 -23.56 17.57
N THR A 136 -28.07 -22.48 16.85
CA THR A 136 -28.35 -21.12 17.31
C THR A 136 -29.82 -20.74 17.09
N LEU A 137 -30.27 -19.71 17.79
CA LEU A 137 -31.63 -19.17 17.59
C LEU A 137 -31.86 -18.80 16.12
N TRP A 138 -30.86 -18.18 15.47
CA TRP A 138 -30.90 -17.84 14.07
C TRP A 138 -31.06 -19.06 13.14
N ASP A 139 -30.33 -20.15 13.40
CA ASP A 139 -30.42 -21.36 12.57
C ASP A 139 -31.82 -21.94 12.58
N VAL A 140 -32.44 -22.00 13.77
CA VAL A 140 -33.79 -22.51 13.95
C VAL A 140 -34.85 -21.57 13.33
N ALA A 141 -34.74 -20.27 13.58
CA ALA A 141 -35.62 -19.25 13.05
C ALA A 141 -35.59 -19.24 11.51
N LYS A 142 -34.39 -19.33 10.93
CA LYS A 142 -34.20 -19.42 9.47
C LYS A 142 -34.81 -20.70 8.88
N HIS A 143 -34.65 -21.85 9.56
CA HIS A 143 -35.22 -23.12 9.09
C HIS A 143 -36.74 -23.08 9.09
N LEU A 144 -37.36 -22.49 10.11
CA LEU A 144 -38.82 -22.39 10.25
C LEU A 144 -39.40 -21.20 9.50
N LEU A 145 -38.58 -20.32 8.91
CA LEU A 145 -38.95 -19.08 8.23
C LEU A 145 -39.77 -18.12 9.13
N VAL A 146 -39.36 -17.97 10.37
CA VAL A 146 -39.98 -17.12 11.39
C VAL A 146 -38.97 -16.15 11.98
N SER A 147 -39.46 -15.07 12.60
CA SER A 147 -38.57 -14.18 13.33
C SER A 147 -38.12 -14.81 14.67
N GLU A 148 -36.92 -14.46 15.11
CA GLU A 148 -36.36 -14.92 16.40
C GLU A 148 -37.29 -14.58 17.57
N ASP A 149 -37.87 -13.37 17.58
CA ASP A 149 -38.78 -12.91 18.63
C ASP A 149 -40.04 -13.79 18.73
N VAL A 150 -40.64 -14.14 17.60
CA VAL A 150 -41.82 -15.01 17.54
C VAL A 150 -41.47 -16.41 18.02
N LEU A 151 -40.30 -16.93 17.62
CA LEU A 151 -39.84 -18.26 18.01
C LEU A 151 -39.63 -18.34 19.53
N MET A 152 -38.94 -17.35 20.12
CA MET A 152 -38.70 -17.28 21.57
C MET A 152 -39.97 -17.10 22.38
N ALA A 153 -40.92 -16.26 21.88
CA ALA A 153 -42.18 -16.06 22.56
C ALA A 153 -43.01 -17.39 22.68
N GLN A 154 -42.86 -18.30 21.72
CA GLN A 154 -43.55 -19.60 21.72
C GLN A 154 -42.75 -20.70 22.38
N ASN A 155 -41.45 -20.51 22.63
CA ASN A 155 -40.56 -21.50 23.26
C ASN A 155 -39.72 -20.82 24.37
N PRO A 156 -40.31 -20.26 25.41
CA PRO A 156 -39.62 -19.47 26.41
C PRO A 156 -38.59 -20.25 27.24
N ASP A 157 -38.70 -21.56 27.27
CA ASP A 157 -37.80 -22.43 28.07
C ASP A 157 -36.54 -22.84 27.29
N LEU A 158 -36.42 -22.48 26.00
CA LEU A 158 -35.23 -22.79 25.21
C LEU A 158 -34.10 -21.80 25.47
N VAL A 159 -32.91 -22.34 25.63
CA VAL A 159 -31.68 -21.58 25.78
C VAL A 159 -30.77 -21.89 24.60
N PHE A 160 -30.30 -20.85 23.92
CA PHE A 160 -29.43 -21.00 22.75
C PHE A 160 -27.98 -20.56 23.04
N PRO A 161 -26.96 -21.19 22.38
CA PRO A 161 -27.10 -22.37 21.53
C PRO A 161 -27.58 -23.60 22.29
N LEU A 162 -28.31 -24.50 21.59
CA LEU A 162 -28.88 -25.71 22.24
C LEU A 162 -27.78 -26.63 22.73
N GLU A 163 -27.83 -27.04 24.03
CA GLU A 163 -26.86 -27.97 24.63
C GLU A 163 -27.07 -29.42 24.18
N GLN A 164 -28.26 -29.75 23.72
CA GLN A 164 -28.62 -31.04 23.16
C GLN A 164 -29.74 -30.89 22.12
N SER A 165 -29.98 -31.94 21.34
CA SER A 165 -31.09 -31.93 20.39
C SER A 165 -32.43 -31.78 21.10
N GLN A 166 -33.22 -30.78 20.71
CA GLN A 166 -34.49 -30.41 21.36
C GLN A 166 -35.60 -30.16 20.32
N SER A 167 -36.85 -30.40 20.75
CA SER A 167 -38.02 -30.08 19.96
C SER A 167 -38.39 -28.61 20.11
N VAL A 168 -38.47 -27.92 18.97
CA VAL A 168 -38.93 -26.56 18.89
C VAL A 168 -40.31 -26.53 18.24
N VAL A 169 -41.25 -25.84 18.86
CA VAL A 169 -42.64 -25.77 18.42
C VAL A 169 -42.96 -24.42 17.87
N TYR A 170 -43.62 -24.37 16.73
CA TYR A 170 -44.08 -23.14 16.11
C TYR A 170 -45.58 -23.27 15.69
N PHE A 171 -46.36 -22.33 16.18
CA PHE A 171 -47.76 -22.17 15.80
C PHE A 171 -47.91 -20.98 14.85
N ASN A 172 -48.39 -21.25 13.65
CA ASN A 172 -48.72 -20.18 12.71
C ASN A 172 -50.08 -19.58 13.09
N GLN A 173 -50.05 -18.40 13.73
CA GLN A 173 -51.29 -17.66 14.02
C GLN A 173 -51.79 -17.00 12.74
N ARG A 174 -52.77 -17.63 12.11
CA ARG A 174 -53.47 -16.97 11.00
C ARG A 174 -54.22 -15.74 11.56
N THR A 175 -53.69 -14.55 11.32
CA THR A 175 -54.43 -13.34 11.47
C THR A 175 -55.52 -13.35 10.38
N LYS A 176 -56.79 -13.36 10.82
CA LYS A 176 -57.94 -13.24 9.92
C LYS A 176 -58.01 -11.83 9.34
#